data_6b568136ffeeb3bfcd379ee087faf65e
#
_entry.id   6b568136ffeeb3bfcd379ee087faf65e
#
_cell.length_a   1.000
_cell.length_b   1.000
_cell.length_c   1.000
_cell.angle_alpha   90.00
_cell.angle_beta   90.00
_cell.angle_gamma   90.00
#
_symmetry.space_group_name_H-M   'P 1'
#
loop_
_entity.id
_entity.type
_entity.pdbx_description
1 polymer ?
#
loop_
_entity_poly.entity_id
_entity_poly.type
_entity_poly.pdbx_seq_one_letter_code
_entity_poly.pdbx_strand_id
1 'polypeptide(L)'
;QRLNDFLETLSNYYDVVIIDTAPAFNAYTTSSIYAASVYSIVLPGIIELYGLDATMEYTNELGKDISGVILTRQEKTSLSEQIYDQLKTDYNDYLLKTIIRKNVALSECIITHQSIFDYSKRSNGANDYKNLAEEIMKREGIT
;
A
#
# COMPACT_ATOMS: atom_id res chain seq x y z
N GLN A 1 -17.34 13.76 6.20
CA GLN A 1 -17.41 15.23 6.05
C GLN A 1 -16.22 15.90 6.74
N ARG A 2 -15.98 15.69 8.05
CA ARG A 2 -14.89 16.33 8.81
C ARG A 2 -13.48 16.03 8.27
N LEU A 3 -13.23 14.81 7.78
CA LEU A 3 -11.92 14.46 7.22
C LEU A 3 -11.70 15.18 5.89
N ASN A 4 -12.70 15.21 5.02
CA ASN A 4 -12.59 15.93 3.73
C ASN A 4 -12.36 17.42 3.95
N ASP A 5 -13.11 18.05 4.87
CA ASP A 5 -12.96 19.47 5.19
C ASP A 5 -11.52 19.75 5.68
N PHE A 6 -10.95 18.85 6.47
CA PHE A 6 -9.57 18.94 6.93
C PHE A 6 -8.56 18.77 5.78
N LEU A 7 -8.75 17.77 4.91
CA LEU A 7 -7.89 17.55 3.75
C LEU A 7 -7.89 18.73 2.78
N GLU A 8 -9.05 19.38 2.59
CA GLU A 8 -9.13 20.62 1.80
C GLU A 8 -8.24 21.73 2.36
N THR A 9 -8.11 21.84 3.67
CA THR A 9 -7.20 22.83 4.27
C THR A 9 -5.72 22.50 4.01
N LEU A 10 -5.38 21.21 3.90
CA LEU A 10 -4.01 20.75 3.64
C LEU A 10 -3.59 20.91 2.18
N SER A 11 -4.53 20.94 1.24
CA SER A 11 -4.24 21.07 -0.21
C SER A 11 -3.51 22.37 -0.58
N ASN A 12 -3.56 23.39 0.27
CA ASN A 12 -2.81 24.63 0.09
C ASN A 12 -1.32 24.51 0.47
N TYR A 13 -0.93 23.42 1.15
CA TYR A 13 0.40 23.27 1.74
C TYR A 13 1.13 22.01 1.27
N TYR A 14 0.39 21.00 0.80
CA TYR A 14 0.94 19.69 0.43
C TYR A 14 0.34 19.17 -0.87
N ASP A 15 1.18 18.63 -1.73
CA ASP A 15 0.77 18.02 -2.99
C ASP A 15 0.18 16.61 -2.77
N VAL A 16 0.62 15.92 -1.72
CA VAL A 16 0.21 14.56 -1.37
C VAL A 16 -0.02 14.43 0.13
N VAL A 17 -1.11 13.78 0.50
CA VAL A 17 -1.41 13.39 1.89
C VAL A 17 -1.56 11.87 1.94
N ILE A 18 -0.81 11.21 2.82
CA ILE A 18 -0.92 9.78 3.05
C ILE A 18 -1.66 9.53 4.36
N ILE A 19 -2.72 8.72 4.30
CA ILE A 19 -3.53 8.35 5.46
C ILE A 19 -3.21 6.89 5.81
N ASP A 20 -2.49 6.68 6.91
CA ASP A 20 -2.24 5.35 7.46
C ASP A 20 -3.42 4.91 8.34
N THR A 21 -3.96 3.70 8.09
CA THR A 21 -5.11 3.17 8.81
C THR A 21 -4.81 1.82 9.44
N ALA A 22 -5.40 1.56 10.60
CA ALA A 22 -5.38 0.23 11.18
C ALA A 22 -6.16 -0.78 10.29
N PRO A 23 -5.78 -2.07 10.28
CA PRO A 23 -6.47 -3.13 9.54
C PRO A 23 -7.78 -3.51 10.25
N ALA A 24 -8.72 -2.59 10.31
CA ALA A 24 -10.00 -2.76 11.00
C ALA A 24 -11.11 -1.97 10.28
N PHE A 25 -12.27 -2.59 10.14
CA PHE A 25 -13.46 -1.95 9.57
C PHE A 25 -14.18 -1.14 10.65
N ASN A 26 -13.91 0.14 10.68
CA ASN A 26 -14.46 1.08 11.65
C ASN A 26 -14.72 2.46 11.01
N ALA A 27 -15.30 3.38 11.78
CA ALA A 27 -15.64 4.71 11.29
C ALA A 27 -14.43 5.51 10.74
N TYR A 28 -13.23 5.31 11.28
CA TYR A 28 -12.02 6.00 10.81
C TYR A 28 -11.58 5.46 9.45
N THR A 29 -11.49 4.11 9.32
CA THR A 29 -11.18 3.46 8.05
C THR A 29 -12.22 3.79 6.98
N THR A 30 -13.52 3.73 7.32
CA THR A 30 -14.60 4.12 6.42
C THR A 30 -14.46 5.55 5.93
N SER A 31 -14.17 6.49 6.83
CA SER A 31 -13.97 7.90 6.47
C SER A 31 -12.77 8.09 5.54
N SER A 32 -11.69 7.34 5.75
CA SER A 32 -10.49 7.37 4.91
C SER A 32 -10.77 6.82 3.51
N ILE A 33 -11.53 5.72 3.41
CA ILE A 33 -11.96 5.13 2.12
C ILE A 33 -12.77 6.13 1.29
N TYR A 34 -13.64 6.91 1.92
CA TYR A 34 -14.40 7.94 1.21
C TYR A 34 -13.55 9.14 0.78
N ALA A 35 -12.48 9.45 1.52
CA ALA A 35 -11.70 10.66 1.35
C ALA A 35 -10.50 10.53 0.40
N ALA A 36 -10.05 9.30 0.10
CA ALA A 36 -8.80 9.09 -0.62
C ALA A 36 -8.86 7.87 -1.56
N SER A 37 -7.87 7.76 -2.43
CA SER A 37 -7.55 6.53 -3.16
C SER A 37 -7.10 5.44 -2.17
N VAL A 38 -7.56 4.21 -2.35
CA VAL A 38 -7.33 3.10 -1.42
C VAL A 38 -6.29 2.14 -1.98
N TYR A 39 -5.20 1.96 -1.25
CA TYR A 39 -4.18 0.96 -1.56
C TYR A 39 -4.12 -0.08 -0.45
N SER A 40 -4.41 -1.35 -0.80
CA SER A 40 -4.30 -2.46 0.14
C SER A 40 -2.88 -3.01 0.14
N ILE A 41 -2.26 -3.09 1.31
CA ILE A 41 -0.90 -3.65 1.49
C ILE A 41 -1.04 -5.09 1.98
N VAL A 42 -0.47 -6.03 1.23
CA VAL A 42 -0.60 -7.47 1.46
C VAL A 42 0.78 -8.10 1.65
N LEU A 43 0.90 -8.96 2.67
CA LEU A 43 2.04 -9.85 2.84
C LEU A 43 1.80 -11.17 2.10
N PRO A 44 2.85 -11.93 1.75
CA PRO A 44 2.72 -13.20 1.05
C PRO A 44 2.27 -14.33 2.00
N GLY A 45 0.99 -14.36 2.33
CA GLY A 45 0.36 -15.34 3.21
C GLY A 45 -1.10 -15.60 2.86
N ILE A 46 -1.62 -16.79 3.25
CA ILE A 46 -3.00 -17.19 2.95
C ILE A 46 -4.01 -16.35 3.73
N ILE A 47 -3.72 -16.04 4.99
CA ILE A 47 -4.60 -15.22 5.84
C ILE A 47 -4.71 -13.80 5.28
N GLU A 48 -3.62 -13.28 4.74
CA GLU A 48 -3.54 -11.96 4.14
C GLU A 48 -4.36 -11.87 2.85
N LEU A 49 -4.46 -12.96 2.09
CA LEU A 49 -5.36 -13.02 0.92
C LEU A 49 -6.83 -12.92 1.36
N TYR A 50 -7.24 -13.66 2.39
CA TYR A 50 -8.61 -13.52 2.95
C TYR A 50 -8.86 -12.11 3.48
N GLY A 51 -7.85 -11.46 4.06
CA GLY A 51 -7.93 -10.07 4.48
C GLY A 51 -8.12 -9.11 3.30
N LEU A 52 -7.49 -9.39 2.16
CA LEU A 52 -7.68 -8.63 0.93
C LEU A 52 -9.10 -8.81 0.38
N ASP A 53 -9.61 -10.04 0.31
CA ASP A 53 -10.99 -10.34 -0.10
C ASP A 53 -11.99 -9.53 0.74
N ALA A 54 -11.87 -9.60 2.06
CA ALA A 54 -12.72 -8.86 2.98
C ALA A 54 -12.61 -7.33 2.81
N THR A 55 -11.42 -6.83 2.49
CA THR A 55 -11.21 -5.41 2.22
C THR A 55 -11.89 -4.97 0.93
N MET A 56 -11.80 -5.77 -0.12
CA MET A 56 -12.45 -5.49 -1.39
C MET A 56 -13.98 -5.55 -1.26
N GLU A 57 -14.50 -6.55 -0.58
CA GLU A 57 -15.94 -6.67 -0.29
C GLU A 57 -16.44 -5.43 0.46
N TYR A 58 -15.73 -5.05 1.53
CA TYR A 58 -16.10 -3.88 2.33
C TYR A 58 -16.05 -2.56 1.54
N THR A 59 -15.02 -2.34 0.72
CA THR A 59 -14.94 -1.14 -0.13
C THR A 59 -16.06 -1.12 -1.17
N ASN A 60 -16.39 -2.26 -1.78
CA ASN A 60 -17.49 -2.39 -2.72
C ASN A 60 -18.85 -2.11 -2.07
N GLU A 61 -19.10 -2.58 -0.85
CA GLU A 61 -20.32 -2.25 -0.08
C GLU A 61 -20.46 -0.74 0.17
N LEU A 62 -19.33 -0.03 0.29
CA LEU A 62 -19.29 1.42 0.40
C LEU A 62 -19.43 2.15 -0.95
N GLY A 63 -19.57 1.41 -2.06
CA GLY A 63 -19.62 1.96 -3.41
C GLY A 63 -18.28 2.54 -3.89
N LYS A 64 -17.18 2.00 -3.40
CA LYS A 64 -15.80 2.38 -3.74
C LYS A 64 -15.02 1.16 -4.24
N ASP A 65 -14.12 1.40 -5.17
CA ASP A 65 -13.12 0.42 -5.58
C ASP A 65 -11.77 0.74 -4.93
N ILE A 66 -10.94 -0.29 -4.72
CA ILE A 66 -9.55 -0.06 -4.36
C ILE A 66 -8.75 0.41 -5.59
N SER A 67 -7.80 1.30 -5.38
CA SER A 67 -6.92 1.83 -6.43
C SER A 67 -5.75 0.91 -6.74
N GLY A 68 -5.37 0.07 -5.79
CA GLY A 68 -4.32 -0.91 -6.02
C GLY A 68 -4.04 -1.84 -4.85
N VAL A 69 -3.35 -2.93 -5.17
CA VAL A 69 -2.81 -3.92 -4.23
C VAL A 69 -1.30 -3.87 -4.29
N ILE A 70 -0.66 -3.72 -3.15
CA ILE A 70 0.81 -3.65 -3.01
C ILE A 70 1.27 -4.90 -2.28
N LEU A 71 2.02 -5.77 -2.97
CA LEU A 71 2.67 -6.91 -2.33
C LEU A 71 3.98 -6.47 -1.68
N THR A 72 4.10 -6.72 -0.38
CA THR A 72 5.29 -6.39 0.40
C THR A 72 5.91 -7.62 1.04
N ARG A 73 7.18 -7.50 1.49
CA ARG A 73 7.94 -8.58 2.13
C ARG A 73 8.03 -9.88 1.31
N GLN A 74 8.02 -9.75 0.00
CA GLN A 74 8.18 -10.90 -0.91
C GLN A 74 9.52 -11.60 -0.66
N GLU A 75 9.47 -12.91 -0.50
CA GLU A 75 10.62 -13.79 -0.31
C GLU A 75 10.72 -14.82 -1.44
N LYS A 76 11.90 -15.41 -1.63
CA LYS A 76 12.11 -16.51 -2.57
C LYS A 76 11.77 -17.85 -1.91
N THR A 77 10.51 -18.01 -1.51
CA THR A 77 9.97 -19.25 -0.97
C THR A 77 8.81 -19.72 -1.84
N SER A 78 8.58 -21.03 -1.88
CA SER A 78 7.49 -21.62 -2.67
C SER A 78 6.13 -21.03 -2.30
N LEU A 79 5.86 -20.82 -1.01
CA LEU A 79 4.61 -20.20 -0.55
C LEU A 79 4.48 -18.76 -1.08
N SER A 80 5.54 -17.96 -0.94
CA SER A 80 5.53 -16.57 -1.36
C SER A 80 5.33 -16.43 -2.89
N GLU A 81 5.90 -17.33 -3.67
CA GLU A 81 5.71 -17.39 -5.11
C GLU A 81 4.27 -17.80 -5.48
N GLN A 82 3.71 -18.81 -4.81
CA GLN A 82 2.32 -19.24 -5.02
C GLN A 82 1.32 -18.12 -4.71
N ILE A 83 1.51 -17.39 -3.61
CA ILE A 83 0.67 -16.24 -3.25
C ILE A 83 0.77 -15.13 -4.31
N TYR A 84 1.96 -14.85 -4.81
CA TYR A 84 2.14 -13.88 -5.89
C TYR A 84 1.42 -14.29 -7.17
N ASP A 85 1.51 -15.55 -7.56
CA ASP A 85 0.82 -16.07 -8.74
C ASP A 85 -0.70 -16.04 -8.56
N GLN A 86 -1.19 -16.32 -7.35
CA GLN A 86 -2.60 -16.18 -7.00
C GLN A 86 -3.07 -14.74 -7.11
N LEU A 87 -2.32 -13.79 -6.54
CA LEU A 87 -2.62 -12.35 -6.67
C LEU A 87 -2.66 -11.89 -8.12
N LYS A 88 -1.75 -12.38 -8.97
CA LYS A 88 -1.78 -12.10 -10.41
C LYS A 88 -3.01 -12.65 -11.11
N THR A 89 -3.49 -13.81 -10.67
CA THR A 89 -4.64 -14.46 -11.29
C THR A 89 -5.94 -13.76 -10.90
N ASP A 90 -6.10 -13.45 -9.62
CA ASP A 90 -7.37 -12.98 -9.07
C ASP A 90 -7.49 -11.45 -9.06
N TYR A 91 -6.35 -10.75 -8.94
CA TYR A 91 -6.31 -9.28 -8.74
C TYR A 91 -5.42 -8.54 -9.75
N ASN A 92 -5.21 -9.09 -10.94
CA ASN A 92 -4.31 -8.54 -11.96
C ASN A 92 -4.53 -7.05 -12.23
N ASP A 93 -5.77 -6.59 -12.27
CA ASP A 93 -6.12 -5.20 -12.59
C ASP A 93 -5.77 -4.22 -11.45
N TYR A 94 -5.71 -4.75 -10.22
CA TYR A 94 -5.39 -3.98 -9.01
C TYR A 94 -3.94 -4.13 -8.60
N LEU A 95 -3.30 -5.28 -8.86
CA LEU A 95 -1.95 -5.58 -8.41
C LEU A 95 -0.93 -4.61 -9.04
N LEU A 96 -0.19 -3.89 -8.20
CA LEU A 96 0.91 -3.06 -8.66
C LEU A 96 2.04 -3.93 -9.22
N LYS A 97 2.75 -3.42 -10.22
CA LYS A 97 3.91 -4.10 -10.82
C LYS A 97 5.10 -4.14 -9.87
N THR A 98 5.22 -3.09 -9.07
CA THR A 98 6.30 -2.96 -8.08
C THR A 98 5.98 -3.81 -6.84
N ILE A 99 6.93 -4.66 -6.48
CA ILE A 99 6.86 -5.54 -5.31
C ILE A 99 7.94 -5.10 -4.34
N ILE A 100 7.60 -4.99 -3.06
CA ILE A 100 8.57 -4.73 -2.01
C ILE A 100 9.14 -6.05 -1.51
N ARG A 101 10.41 -6.31 -1.82
CA ARG A 101 11.11 -7.51 -1.36
C ARG A 101 11.45 -7.42 0.13
N LYS A 102 11.46 -8.55 0.81
CA LYS A 102 12.01 -8.62 2.17
C LYS A 102 13.45 -8.14 2.16
N ASN A 103 13.77 -7.19 3.03
CA ASN A 103 15.09 -6.57 3.09
C ASN A 103 15.42 -6.20 4.54
N VAL A 104 16.60 -6.65 5.01
CA VAL A 104 17.05 -6.41 6.38
C VAL A 104 17.23 -4.91 6.65
N ALA A 105 17.76 -4.16 5.68
CA ALA A 105 17.96 -2.72 5.83
C ALA A 105 16.66 -1.95 6.11
N LEU A 106 15.50 -2.44 5.61
CA LEU A 106 14.20 -1.86 5.93
C LEU A 106 13.81 -2.05 7.41
N SER A 107 14.23 -3.14 8.03
CA SER A 107 14.01 -3.36 9.47
C SER A 107 15.00 -2.57 10.33
N GLU A 108 16.23 -2.46 9.88
CA GLU A 108 17.29 -1.74 10.59
C GLU A 108 17.06 -0.22 10.59
N CYS A 109 16.62 0.36 9.47
CA CYS A 109 16.36 1.79 9.39
C CYS A 109 15.27 2.26 10.36
N ILE A 110 14.29 1.40 10.70
CA ILE A 110 13.27 1.69 11.72
C ILE A 110 13.93 1.83 13.10
N ILE A 111 14.86 0.92 13.46
CA ILE A 111 15.56 0.95 14.74
C ILE A 111 16.40 2.22 14.87
N THR A 112 17.00 2.66 13.78
CA THR A 112 17.85 3.87 13.75
C THR A 112 17.06 5.16 13.55
N HIS A 113 15.73 5.09 13.43
CA HIS A 113 14.84 6.24 13.15
C HIS A 113 15.26 7.04 11.91
N GLN A 114 15.74 6.34 10.88
CA GLN A 114 16.13 6.92 9.59
C GLN A 114 15.23 6.44 8.47
N SER A 115 15.10 7.23 7.40
CA SER A 115 14.49 6.73 6.18
C SER A 115 15.42 5.68 5.53
N ILE A 116 14.85 4.77 4.74
CA ILE A 116 15.66 3.81 3.98
C ILE A 116 16.61 4.53 2.99
N PHE A 117 16.22 5.71 2.52
CA PHE A 117 17.01 6.52 1.59
C PHE A 117 18.23 7.16 2.26
N ASP A 118 18.17 7.42 3.56
CA ASP A 118 19.29 7.92 4.36
C ASP A 118 20.13 6.76 4.91
N TYR A 119 19.46 5.69 5.39
CA TYR A 119 20.13 4.56 6.01
C TYR A 119 20.88 3.69 4.98
N SER A 120 20.23 3.30 3.88
CA SER A 120 20.82 2.40 2.88
C SER A 120 20.29 2.69 1.47
N LYS A 121 20.69 3.83 0.94
CA LYS A 121 20.29 4.40 -0.35
C LYS A 121 20.39 3.44 -1.55
N ARG A 122 21.33 2.49 -1.53
CA ARG A 122 21.57 1.52 -2.62
C ARG A 122 20.96 0.15 -2.36
N SER A 123 20.23 -0.03 -1.26
CA SER A 123 19.57 -1.30 -0.95
C SER A 123 18.44 -1.61 -1.92
N ASN A 124 18.09 -2.89 -2.01
CA ASN A 124 16.89 -3.29 -2.74
C ASN A 124 15.64 -2.62 -2.16
N GLY A 125 15.56 -2.47 -0.83
CA GLY A 125 14.46 -1.79 -0.18
C GLY A 125 14.29 -0.34 -0.64
N ALA A 126 15.38 0.44 -0.72
CA ALA A 126 15.33 1.81 -1.22
C ALA A 126 14.86 1.87 -2.69
N ASN A 127 15.39 0.98 -3.54
CA ASN A 127 14.98 0.91 -4.94
C ASN A 127 13.51 0.50 -5.10
N ASP A 128 13.05 -0.50 -4.35
CA ASP A 128 11.66 -0.98 -4.42
C ASP A 128 10.69 0.13 -3.99
N TYR A 129 10.95 0.84 -2.89
CA TYR A 129 10.10 1.94 -2.44
C TYR A 129 10.13 3.15 -3.39
N LYS A 130 11.27 3.43 -4.02
CA LYS A 130 11.33 4.47 -5.06
C LYS A 130 10.45 4.11 -6.25
N ASN A 131 10.56 2.89 -6.76
CA ASN A 131 9.75 2.41 -7.88
C ASN A 131 8.27 2.40 -7.53
N LEU A 132 7.92 2.00 -6.28
CA LEU A 132 6.55 2.03 -5.79
C LEU A 132 5.98 3.45 -5.78
N ALA A 133 6.75 4.42 -5.28
CA ALA A 133 6.33 5.83 -5.27
C ALA A 133 6.08 6.34 -6.70
N GLU A 134 6.99 6.06 -7.63
CA GLU A 134 6.84 6.43 -9.04
C GLU A 134 5.60 5.78 -9.70
N GLU A 135 5.33 4.52 -9.38
CA GLU A 135 4.15 3.80 -9.91
C GLU A 135 2.84 4.38 -9.37
N ILE A 136 2.77 4.66 -8.06
CA ILE A 136 1.59 5.27 -7.43
C ILE A 136 1.37 6.68 -7.99
N MET A 137 2.40 7.51 -8.04
CA MET A 137 2.29 8.87 -8.61
C MET A 137 1.74 8.84 -10.03
N LYS A 138 2.25 7.92 -10.86
CA LYS A 138 1.74 7.76 -12.22
C LYS A 138 0.27 7.31 -12.26
N ARG A 139 -0.16 6.40 -11.38
CA ARG A 139 -1.56 5.95 -11.30
C ARG A 139 -2.50 7.08 -10.88
N GLU A 140 -2.06 7.90 -9.94
CA GLU A 140 -2.84 9.03 -9.43
C GLU A 140 -2.72 10.31 -10.28
N GLY A 141 -1.93 10.28 -11.36
CA GLY A 141 -1.73 11.45 -12.22
C GLY A 141 -0.96 12.60 -11.55
N ILE A 142 -0.14 12.27 -10.55
CA ILE A 142 0.71 13.23 -9.84
C ILE A 142 2.03 13.37 -10.65
N THR A 143 2.41 14.60 -10.97
CA THR A 143 3.62 14.94 -11.76
C THR A 143 4.67 15.65 -10.91
#